data_b49928642b62c9c61764425aca1f5bb1
#
_entry.id   b49928642b62c9c61764425aca1f5bb1
#
_cell.length_a   1.000
_cell.length_b   1.000
_cell.length_c   1.000
_cell.angle_alpha   90.00
_cell.angle_beta   90.00
_cell.angle_gamma   90.00
#
_symmetry.space_group_name_H-M   'P 1'
#
loop_
_entity.id
_entity.type
_entity.pdbx_description
1 polymer ?
#
loop_
_entity_poly.entity_id
_entity_poly.type
_entity_poly.pdbx_seq_one_letter_code
_entity_poly.pdbx_strand_id
1 'polypeptide(L)'
;MKILKYLIYISMVSCHLYANSQVTQEIVNLKTRDDVTMRVLLLSPKEPKASLILFAGGHGGLRIFPNGSMQWGENNFLIRTKSIFAELGVNVAIVDAPSDRLRPPFLSGFRNSEEHSKDIKALTILLKNKYSVPIWLVGTSRGTESAASVGIKLQDENDVKGIVLTSSILIGQDGFPVPDMALNTFKKPVLIVHHDKDECRVTKFSDLSKLSSKLNSNNRNEVVIFSEGITQGDACQAMSHHGFNGIEQQVVSKIVDWVIKN
;
A
#
# COMPACT_ATOMS: atom_id res chain seq x y z
N MET A 1 24.78 -4.73 71.07
CA MET A 1 24.22 -3.61 70.26
C MET A 1 24.37 -4.03 68.80
N LYS A 2 23.26 -4.52 68.17
CA LYS A 2 23.24 -4.99 66.76
C LYS A 2 22.73 -3.84 65.87
N ILE A 3 23.58 -3.34 65.00
CA ILE A 3 23.25 -2.28 64.01
C ILE A 3 22.60 -2.96 62.80
N LEU A 4 21.32 -2.70 62.56
CA LEU A 4 20.53 -3.21 61.45
C LEU A 4 20.74 -2.25 60.25
N LYS A 5 21.45 -2.71 59.18
CA LYS A 5 21.64 -1.96 57.94
C LYS A 5 20.39 -2.18 57.06
N TYR A 6 19.61 -1.14 56.85
CA TYR A 6 18.53 -1.12 55.83
C TYR A 6 19.15 -0.87 54.45
N LEU A 7 19.05 -1.83 53.54
CA LEU A 7 19.28 -1.61 52.10
C LEU A 7 18.00 -1.04 51.47
N ILE A 8 18.08 0.17 51.01
CA ILE A 8 17.04 0.80 50.20
C ILE A 8 17.25 0.38 48.74
N TYR A 9 16.36 -0.47 48.21
CA TYR A 9 16.28 -0.76 46.78
C TYR A 9 15.53 0.38 46.07
N ILE A 10 16.27 1.21 45.32
CA ILE A 10 15.67 2.20 44.41
C ILE A 10 15.34 1.46 43.11
N SER A 11 14.07 1.15 42.91
CA SER A 11 13.53 0.64 41.65
C SER A 11 13.49 1.79 40.65
N MET A 12 14.41 1.80 39.69
CA MET A 12 14.32 2.69 38.51
C MET A 12 13.18 2.21 37.62
N VAL A 13 12.02 2.85 37.71
CA VAL A 13 10.95 2.74 36.72
C VAL A 13 11.43 3.51 35.48
N SER A 14 11.90 2.80 34.47
CA SER A 14 12.16 3.39 33.15
C SER A 14 10.81 3.75 32.50
N CYS A 15 10.45 5.03 32.59
CA CYS A 15 9.33 5.58 31.88
C CYS A 15 9.70 5.63 30.39
N HIS A 16 9.24 4.66 29.60
CA HIS A 16 9.33 4.72 28.15
C HIS A 16 8.34 5.81 27.70
N LEU A 17 8.87 6.99 27.43
CA LEU A 17 8.15 8.04 26.72
C LEU A 17 7.85 7.52 25.31
N TYR A 18 6.64 7.04 25.08
CA TYR A 18 6.11 6.90 23.73
C TYR A 18 6.04 8.30 23.14
N ALA A 19 7.00 8.62 22.29
CA ALA A 19 6.94 9.81 21.46
C ALA A 19 5.68 9.67 20.60
N ASN A 20 4.64 10.44 20.91
CA ASN A 20 3.44 10.56 20.11
C ASN A 20 3.87 11.15 18.77
N SER A 21 4.13 10.34 17.76
CA SER A 21 4.55 10.79 16.44
C SER A 21 3.37 11.54 15.83
N GLN A 22 3.45 12.86 15.86
CA GLN A 22 2.42 13.71 15.27
C GLN A 22 2.38 13.44 13.76
N VAL A 23 1.34 12.72 13.31
CA VAL A 23 1.07 12.50 11.89
C VAL A 23 0.29 13.70 11.37
N THR A 24 0.82 14.37 10.35
CA THR A 24 0.11 15.45 9.65
C THR A 24 -0.72 14.88 8.51
N GLN A 25 -1.87 15.51 8.24
CA GLN A 25 -2.73 15.17 7.10
C GLN A 25 -2.83 16.37 6.16
N GLU A 26 -2.69 16.11 4.86
CA GLU A 26 -2.76 17.13 3.81
C GLU A 26 -3.53 16.59 2.60
N ILE A 27 -4.33 17.45 1.96
CA ILE A 27 -4.97 17.15 0.67
C ILE A 27 -4.25 17.93 -0.42
N VAL A 28 -3.71 17.21 -1.39
CA VAL A 28 -3.03 17.76 -2.55
C VAL A 28 -3.88 17.58 -3.80
N ASN A 29 -4.11 18.67 -4.55
CA ASN A 29 -4.65 18.61 -5.91
C ASN A 29 -3.46 18.75 -6.86
N LEU A 30 -2.96 17.63 -7.35
CA LEU A 30 -1.76 17.57 -8.18
C LEU A 30 -2.13 17.67 -9.66
N LYS A 31 -1.54 18.62 -10.40
CA LYS A 31 -1.60 18.61 -11.86
C LYS A 31 -0.70 17.47 -12.37
N THR A 32 -1.27 16.51 -13.10
CA THR A 32 -0.56 15.29 -13.54
C THR A 32 -0.33 15.27 -15.05
N ARG A 33 -1.27 15.76 -15.81
CA ARG A 33 -1.24 15.91 -17.28
C ARG A 33 -1.85 17.26 -17.66
N ASP A 34 -1.81 17.61 -18.96
CA ASP A 34 -2.50 18.80 -19.44
C ASP A 34 -3.99 18.70 -19.10
N ASP A 35 -4.52 19.75 -18.44
CA ASP A 35 -5.91 19.86 -17.98
C ASP A 35 -6.42 18.73 -17.07
N VAL A 36 -5.53 17.87 -16.58
CA VAL A 36 -5.87 16.78 -15.66
C VAL A 36 -5.20 16.98 -14.31
N THR A 37 -6.01 16.85 -13.26
CA THR A 37 -5.56 16.85 -11.86
C THR A 37 -5.91 15.53 -11.18
N MET A 38 -5.11 15.15 -10.20
CA MET A 38 -5.37 14.00 -9.33
C MET A 38 -5.35 14.47 -7.89
N ARG A 39 -6.36 14.09 -7.13
CA ARG A 39 -6.37 14.38 -5.69
C ARG A 39 -5.67 13.29 -4.93
N VAL A 40 -4.86 13.69 -3.96
CA VAL A 40 -4.07 12.79 -3.11
C VAL A 40 -4.29 13.17 -1.66
N LEU A 41 -4.58 12.18 -0.82
CA LEU A 41 -4.54 12.32 0.63
C LEU A 41 -3.16 11.88 1.12
N LEU A 42 -2.40 12.80 1.73
CA LEU A 42 -1.11 12.54 2.33
C LEU A 42 -1.22 12.46 3.86
N LEU A 43 -0.68 11.39 4.45
CA LEU A 43 -0.40 11.30 5.87
C LEU A 43 1.12 11.20 6.04
N SER A 44 1.70 12.06 6.89
CA SER A 44 3.15 12.13 7.04
C SER A 44 3.54 12.20 8.51
N PRO A 45 4.32 11.22 9.01
CA PRO A 45 4.99 11.36 10.31
C PRO A 45 6.11 12.40 10.22
N LYS A 46 6.61 12.83 11.37
CA LYS A 46 7.66 13.87 11.44
C LYS A 46 8.95 13.49 10.70
N GLU A 47 9.36 12.23 10.79
CA GLU A 47 10.60 11.71 10.20
C GLU A 47 10.29 10.42 9.43
N PRO A 48 9.74 10.51 8.21
CA PRO A 48 9.37 9.33 7.42
C PRO A 48 10.61 8.58 6.93
N LYS A 49 10.55 7.25 6.96
CA LYS A 49 11.60 6.37 6.45
C LYS A 49 11.40 5.95 5.00
N ALA A 50 10.16 6.00 4.52
CA ALA A 50 9.76 5.71 3.15
C ALA A 50 8.46 6.44 2.82
N SER A 51 8.12 6.52 1.53
CA SER A 51 6.81 6.98 1.04
C SER A 51 6.10 5.84 0.33
N LEU A 52 4.86 5.57 0.71
CA LEU A 52 4.01 4.56 0.09
C LEU A 52 2.91 5.23 -0.73
N ILE A 53 2.85 4.94 -2.03
CA ILE A 53 1.72 5.30 -2.89
C ILE A 53 0.73 4.14 -2.85
N LEU A 54 -0.46 4.35 -2.27
CA LEU A 54 -1.46 3.33 -2.05
C LEU A 54 -2.54 3.34 -3.13
N PHE A 55 -2.70 2.21 -3.81
CA PHE A 55 -3.72 1.99 -4.83
C PHE A 55 -4.85 1.12 -4.28
N ALA A 56 -6.00 1.73 -4.07
CA ALA A 56 -7.20 1.01 -3.62
C ALA A 56 -7.67 -0.03 -4.64
N GLY A 57 -8.26 -1.11 -4.15
CA GLY A 57 -8.96 -2.10 -4.97
C GLY A 57 -10.26 -1.57 -5.60
N GLY A 58 -11.10 -2.47 -6.09
CA GLY A 58 -12.36 -2.13 -6.73
C GLY A 58 -12.17 -1.19 -7.94
N HIS A 59 -13.10 -0.26 -8.13
CA HIS A 59 -13.05 0.67 -9.27
C HIS A 59 -12.02 1.82 -9.10
N GLY A 60 -11.48 2.05 -7.90
CA GLY A 60 -10.41 3.01 -7.62
C GLY A 60 -10.81 4.49 -7.59
N GLY A 61 -12.07 4.83 -7.85
CA GLY A 61 -12.59 6.18 -7.72
C GLY A 61 -13.05 6.44 -6.28
N LEU A 62 -12.18 6.98 -5.44
CA LEU A 62 -12.44 7.20 -4.02
C LEU A 62 -13.32 8.43 -3.77
N ARG A 63 -13.24 9.41 -4.66
CA ARG A 63 -13.83 10.76 -4.50
C ARG A 63 -13.44 11.36 -3.15
N ILE A 64 -12.15 11.60 -3.00
CA ILE A 64 -11.59 12.25 -1.82
C ILE A 64 -12.09 13.69 -1.73
N PHE A 65 -12.72 14.06 -0.61
CA PHE A 65 -13.18 15.42 -0.35
C PHE A 65 -12.05 16.32 0.20
N PRO A 66 -12.21 17.65 0.18
CA PRO A 66 -11.20 18.56 0.72
C PRO A 66 -10.85 18.36 2.19
N ASN A 67 -11.75 17.78 2.97
CA ASN A 67 -11.53 17.42 4.38
C ASN A 67 -10.85 16.05 4.58
N GLY A 68 -10.55 15.32 3.50
CA GLY A 68 -9.93 13.99 3.53
C GLY A 68 -10.90 12.83 3.68
N SER A 69 -12.20 13.06 3.86
CA SER A 69 -13.21 11.99 3.78
C SER A 69 -13.36 11.48 2.35
N MET A 70 -13.92 10.32 2.18
CA MET A 70 -14.09 9.67 0.88
C MET A 70 -15.55 9.26 0.66
N GLN A 71 -16.01 9.34 -0.57
CA GLN A 71 -17.36 8.87 -0.90
C GLN A 71 -17.41 7.34 -0.97
N TRP A 72 -16.30 6.69 -1.31
CA TRP A 72 -16.19 5.25 -1.51
C TRP A 72 -14.84 4.73 -1.02
N GLY A 73 -14.80 3.46 -0.65
CA GLY A 73 -13.55 2.73 -0.39
C GLY A 73 -13.03 2.81 1.03
N GLU A 74 -13.73 3.44 1.98
CA GLU A 74 -13.27 3.58 3.37
C GLU A 74 -12.96 2.21 4.04
N ASN A 75 -13.70 1.16 3.69
CA ASN A 75 -13.45 -0.19 4.18
C ASN A 75 -12.32 -0.92 3.43
N ASN A 76 -11.82 -0.39 2.30
CA ASN A 76 -10.70 -1.01 1.58
C ASN A 76 -9.50 -1.18 2.51
N PHE A 77 -8.80 -2.31 2.44
CA PHE A 77 -7.68 -2.65 3.34
C PHE A 77 -6.67 -1.50 3.47
N LEU A 78 -6.12 -1.01 2.36
CA LEU A 78 -5.11 0.06 2.37
C LEU A 78 -5.67 1.39 2.90
N ILE A 79 -6.96 1.65 2.67
CA ILE A 79 -7.58 2.91 3.07
C ILE A 79 -7.87 2.92 4.58
N ARG A 80 -8.48 1.86 5.11
CA ARG A 80 -8.80 1.79 6.55
C ARG A 80 -7.56 1.66 7.44
N THR A 81 -6.44 1.18 6.87
CA THR A 81 -5.17 1.01 7.60
C THR A 81 -4.17 2.16 7.40
N LYS A 82 -4.55 3.22 6.69
CA LYS A 82 -3.67 4.36 6.38
C LYS A 82 -2.97 4.96 7.61
N SER A 83 -3.67 5.07 8.73
CA SER A 83 -3.10 5.61 9.99
C SER A 83 -2.06 4.66 10.58
N ILE A 84 -2.29 3.34 10.51
CA ILE A 84 -1.33 2.34 11.00
C ILE A 84 -0.01 2.45 10.23
N PHE A 85 -0.06 2.57 8.90
CA PHE A 85 1.13 2.80 8.09
C PHE A 85 1.90 4.06 8.53
N ALA A 86 1.19 5.19 8.70
CA ALA A 86 1.80 6.45 9.08
C ALA A 86 2.40 6.40 10.51
N GLU A 87 1.72 5.78 11.47
CA GLU A 87 2.19 5.57 12.84
C GLU A 87 3.46 4.69 12.90
N LEU A 88 3.62 3.78 11.95
CA LEU A 88 4.84 2.97 11.79
C LEU A 88 5.98 3.69 11.07
N GLY A 89 5.85 4.98 10.79
CA GLY A 89 6.93 5.84 10.35
C GLY A 89 7.12 5.91 8.83
N VAL A 90 6.07 5.71 8.04
CA VAL A 90 6.12 5.89 6.58
C VAL A 90 5.11 6.93 6.12
N ASN A 91 5.44 7.71 5.09
CA ASN A 91 4.46 8.55 4.42
C ASN A 91 3.45 7.66 3.67
N VAL A 92 2.20 8.09 3.71
CA VAL A 92 1.09 7.45 3.00
C VAL A 92 0.50 8.43 2.00
N ALA A 93 0.52 8.08 0.72
CA ALA A 93 -0.10 8.84 -0.35
C ALA A 93 -1.24 8.01 -0.95
N ILE A 94 -2.48 8.30 -0.57
CA ILE A 94 -3.66 7.65 -1.14
C ILE A 94 -4.08 8.42 -2.38
N VAL A 95 -4.11 7.75 -3.52
CA VAL A 95 -4.46 8.36 -4.81
C VAL A 95 -5.94 8.15 -5.16
N ASP A 96 -6.59 9.22 -5.62
CA ASP A 96 -7.92 9.14 -6.23
C ASP A 96 -7.79 8.88 -7.73
N ALA A 97 -8.91 8.59 -8.39
CA ALA A 97 -9.00 8.65 -9.84
C ALA A 97 -8.71 10.09 -10.32
N PRO A 98 -7.98 10.29 -11.44
CA PRO A 98 -7.73 11.60 -11.99
C PRO A 98 -9.03 12.26 -12.49
N SER A 99 -9.01 13.58 -12.66
CA SER A 99 -10.21 14.40 -12.94
C SER A 99 -10.98 13.99 -14.20
N ASP A 100 -10.31 13.39 -15.17
CA ASP A 100 -10.91 12.82 -16.38
C ASP A 100 -11.49 11.40 -16.18
N ARG A 101 -11.39 10.83 -14.97
CA ARG A 101 -11.85 9.48 -14.60
C ARG A 101 -12.75 9.46 -13.34
N LEU A 102 -13.37 10.54 -12.97
CA LEU A 102 -14.23 10.65 -11.79
C LEU A 102 -15.65 10.05 -11.97
N ARG A 103 -15.90 9.38 -13.09
CA ARG A 103 -17.17 8.68 -13.40
C ARG A 103 -16.90 7.25 -13.81
N PRO A 104 -17.86 6.32 -13.67
CA PRO A 104 -17.70 4.96 -14.22
C PRO A 104 -17.24 5.01 -15.68
N PRO A 105 -16.29 4.12 -16.05
CA PRO A 105 -15.75 2.99 -15.31
C PRO A 105 -14.58 3.32 -14.35
N PHE A 106 -14.33 4.58 -14.01
CA PHE A 106 -13.22 5.04 -13.17
C PHE A 106 -11.85 4.52 -13.67
N LEU A 107 -11.12 3.75 -12.85
CA LEU A 107 -9.82 3.19 -13.21
C LEU A 107 -9.91 1.81 -13.91
N SER A 108 -11.09 1.24 -14.10
CA SER A 108 -11.23 -0.01 -14.85
C SER A 108 -10.77 0.20 -16.30
N GLY A 109 -9.86 -0.67 -16.79
CA GLY A 109 -9.21 -0.51 -18.09
C GLY A 109 -8.17 0.62 -18.20
N PHE A 110 -8.07 1.50 -17.20
CA PHE A 110 -7.13 2.63 -17.19
C PHE A 110 -5.81 2.32 -16.44
N ARG A 111 -5.82 1.39 -15.48
CA ARG A 111 -4.69 1.10 -14.59
C ARG A 111 -3.39 0.72 -15.33
N ASN A 112 -3.51 0.16 -16.54
CA ASN A 112 -2.37 -0.24 -17.38
C ASN A 112 -1.99 0.79 -18.45
N SER A 113 -2.67 1.94 -18.50
CA SER A 113 -2.40 2.97 -19.52
C SER A 113 -1.10 3.73 -19.23
N GLU A 114 -0.57 4.38 -20.27
CA GLU A 114 0.56 5.31 -20.14
C GLU A 114 0.15 6.56 -19.36
N GLU A 115 -1.10 7.00 -19.52
CA GLU A 115 -1.67 8.15 -18.83
C GLU A 115 -1.67 7.92 -17.32
N HIS A 116 -2.08 6.71 -16.86
CA HIS A 116 -2.02 6.38 -15.44
C HIS A 116 -0.59 6.42 -14.90
N SER A 117 0.37 5.92 -15.67
CA SER A 117 1.77 5.98 -15.28
C SER A 117 2.32 7.42 -15.23
N LYS A 118 1.90 8.30 -16.15
CA LYS A 118 2.22 9.74 -16.10
C LYS A 118 1.63 10.40 -14.85
N ASP A 119 0.38 10.08 -14.50
CA ASP A 119 -0.25 10.60 -13.29
C ASP A 119 0.55 10.23 -12.04
N ILE A 120 0.96 8.98 -11.92
CA ILE A 120 1.72 8.51 -10.77
C ILE A 120 3.16 9.03 -10.78
N LYS A 121 3.78 9.17 -11.95
CA LYS A 121 5.11 9.81 -12.08
C LYS A 121 5.11 11.24 -11.53
N ALA A 122 4.08 12.03 -11.82
CA ALA A 122 3.96 13.36 -11.24
C ALA A 122 3.92 13.32 -9.71
N LEU A 123 3.25 12.31 -9.13
CA LEU A 123 3.23 12.13 -7.68
C LEU A 123 4.59 11.66 -7.12
N THR A 124 5.31 10.78 -7.81
CA THR A 124 6.67 10.38 -7.36
C THR A 124 7.61 11.58 -7.31
N ILE A 125 7.55 12.47 -8.31
CA ILE A 125 8.33 13.72 -8.34
C ILE A 125 7.97 14.61 -7.13
N LEU A 126 6.67 14.81 -6.85
CA LEU A 126 6.22 15.58 -5.70
C LEU A 126 6.77 15.00 -4.39
N LEU A 127 6.60 13.69 -4.17
CA LEU A 127 7.02 13.02 -2.94
C LEU A 127 8.54 13.06 -2.74
N LYS A 128 9.31 12.86 -3.82
CA LYS A 128 10.77 12.93 -3.80
C LYS A 128 11.26 14.32 -3.39
N ASN A 129 10.67 15.37 -3.98
CA ASN A 129 11.03 16.74 -3.68
C ASN A 129 10.65 17.15 -2.24
N LYS A 130 9.53 16.60 -1.73
CA LYS A 130 9.03 16.95 -0.40
C LYS A 130 9.73 16.20 0.73
N TYR A 131 10.09 14.92 0.53
CA TYR A 131 10.53 14.04 1.64
C TYR A 131 11.91 13.41 1.45
N SER A 132 12.43 13.31 0.22
CA SER A 132 13.75 12.72 -0.10
C SER A 132 13.97 11.30 0.47
N VAL A 133 12.92 10.49 0.56
CA VAL A 133 12.96 9.09 1.05
C VAL A 133 12.53 8.12 -0.06
N PRO A 134 12.88 6.82 0.03
CA PRO A 134 12.48 5.82 -0.96
C PRO A 134 10.96 5.75 -1.15
N ILE A 135 10.52 5.59 -2.41
CA ILE A 135 9.09 5.50 -2.77
C ILE A 135 8.74 4.08 -3.17
N TRP A 136 7.65 3.55 -2.62
CA TRP A 136 7.12 2.24 -2.91
C TRP A 136 5.68 2.34 -3.44
N LEU A 137 5.34 1.47 -4.38
CA LEU A 137 3.99 1.36 -4.92
C LEU A 137 3.28 0.17 -4.24
N VAL A 138 2.16 0.42 -3.60
CA VAL A 138 1.43 -0.59 -2.82
C VAL A 138 0.02 -0.72 -3.37
N GLY A 139 -0.35 -1.89 -3.86
CA GLY A 139 -1.69 -2.16 -4.38
C GLY A 139 -2.40 -3.26 -3.62
N THR A 140 -3.73 -3.18 -3.52
CA THR A 140 -4.58 -4.26 -3.03
C THR A 140 -5.66 -4.61 -4.04
N SER A 141 -5.93 -5.92 -4.23
CA SER A 141 -6.94 -6.37 -5.20
C SER A 141 -6.69 -5.74 -6.58
N ARG A 142 -7.69 -5.11 -7.21
CA ARG A 142 -7.49 -4.38 -8.47
C ARG A 142 -6.44 -3.26 -8.39
N GLY A 143 -6.11 -2.75 -7.21
CA GLY A 143 -5.00 -1.81 -7.02
C GLY A 143 -3.63 -2.41 -7.36
N THR A 144 -3.48 -3.73 -7.34
CA THR A 144 -2.25 -4.42 -7.74
C THR A 144 -1.95 -4.28 -9.23
N GLU A 145 -2.98 -4.14 -10.06
CA GLU A 145 -2.82 -3.81 -11.50
C GLU A 145 -2.10 -2.46 -11.66
N SER A 146 -2.48 -1.44 -10.86
CA SER A 146 -1.80 -0.14 -10.86
C SER A 146 -0.36 -0.25 -10.36
N ALA A 147 -0.15 -0.88 -9.19
CA ALA A 147 1.18 -1.00 -8.59
C ALA A 147 2.17 -1.74 -9.51
N ALA A 148 1.73 -2.85 -10.11
CA ALA A 148 2.57 -3.64 -11.01
C ALA A 148 2.83 -2.91 -12.34
N SER A 149 1.79 -2.41 -13.02
CA SER A 149 1.93 -1.74 -14.31
C SER A 149 2.79 -0.48 -14.21
N VAL A 150 2.50 0.38 -13.23
CA VAL A 150 3.28 1.61 -13.00
C VAL A 150 4.71 1.27 -12.59
N GLY A 151 4.90 0.28 -11.70
CA GLY A 151 6.23 -0.18 -11.29
C GLY A 151 7.09 -0.63 -12.47
N ILE A 152 6.54 -1.46 -13.36
CA ILE A 152 7.23 -1.93 -14.57
C ILE A 152 7.58 -0.76 -15.49
N LYS A 153 6.67 0.18 -15.72
CA LYS A 153 6.90 1.33 -16.61
C LYS A 153 7.88 2.35 -16.06
N LEU A 154 7.96 2.51 -14.75
CA LEU A 154 8.85 3.45 -14.07
C LEU A 154 10.12 2.79 -13.50
N GLN A 155 10.39 1.53 -13.84
CA GLN A 155 11.51 0.79 -13.22
C GLN A 155 12.90 1.36 -13.50
N ASP A 156 13.10 1.96 -14.67
CA ASP A 156 14.38 2.57 -15.03
C ASP A 156 14.56 3.98 -14.45
N GLU A 157 13.51 4.54 -13.87
CA GLU A 157 13.56 5.79 -13.11
C GLU A 157 13.95 5.50 -11.65
N ASN A 158 14.87 6.30 -11.12
CA ASN A 158 15.39 6.08 -9.74
C ASN A 158 14.40 6.43 -8.63
N ASP A 159 13.18 6.79 -9.00
CA ASP A 159 12.20 7.33 -8.05
C ASP A 159 11.38 6.24 -7.35
N VAL A 160 11.15 5.08 -7.98
CA VAL A 160 10.43 3.95 -7.39
C VAL A 160 11.41 2.88 -6.94
N LYS A 161 11.35 2.49 -5.66
CA LYS A 161 12.24 1.50 -5.05
C LYS A 161 11.79 0.05 -5.30
N GLY A 162 10.48 -0.19 -5.31
CA GLY A 162 9.87 -1.50 -5.52
C GLY A 162 8.36 -1.48 -5.39
N ILE A 163 7.74 -2.66 -5.43
CA ILE A 163 6.29 -2.82 -5.35
C ILE A 163 5.85 -3.78 -4.25
N VAL A 164 4.68 -3.53 -3.67
CA VAL A 164 3.99 -4.42 -2.73
C VAL A 164 2.62 -4.76 -3.30
N LEU A 165 2.32 -6.04 -3.41
CA LEU A 165 1.12 -6.57 -4.01
C LEU A 165 0.33 -7.36 -2.97
N THR A 166 -0.80 -6.83 -2.51
CA THR A 166 -1.64 -7.49 -1.51
C THR A 166 -2.92 -8.01 -2.14
N SER A 167 -3.31 -9.26 -1.84
CA SER A 167 -4.51 -9.92 -2.43
C SER A 167 -4.62 -9.66 -3.93
N SER A 168 -3.58 -10.06 -4.67
CA SER A 168 -3.37 -9.68 -6.08
C SER A 168 -4.44 -10.22 -7.01
N ILE A 169 -4.77 -9.48 -8.07
CA ILE A 169 -5.56 -10.00 -9.19
C ILE A 169 -4.74 -11.05 -9.95
N LEU A 170 -5.18 -12.30 -9.85
CA LEU A 170 -4.50 -13.48 -10.41
C LEU A 170 -5.15 -13.99 -11.69
N ILE A 171 -6.44 -13.69 -11.88
CA ILE A 171 -7.24 -14.08 -13.04
C ILE A 171 -8.00 -12.86 -13.54
N GLY A 172 -7.97 -12.64 -14.86
CA GLY A 172 -8.71 -11.54 -15.52
C GLY A 172 -10.18 -11.84 -15.67
N GLN A 173 -11.03 -10.85 -15.36
CA GLN A 173 -12.43 -10.79 -15.79
C GLN A 173 -12.76 -9.45 -16.46
N ASP A 174 -12.27 -8.33 -15.88
CA ASP A 174 -12.51 -6.98 -16.38
C ASP A 174 -11.23 -6.11 -16.24
N GLY A 175 -10.06 -6.73 -16.31
CA GLY A 175 -8.77 -6.06 -16.15
C GLY A 175 -7.64 -6.93 -16.69
N PHE A 176 -6.42 -6.49 -16.47
CA PHE A 176 -5.23 -7.21 -16.89
C PHE A 176 -4.61 -7.89 -15.66
N PRO A 177 -4.69 -9.23 -15.52
CA PRO A 177 -4.18 -9.91 -14.34
C PRO A 177 -2.68 -9.66 -14.16
N VAL A 178 -2.26 -9.53 -12.91
CA VAL A 178 -0.85 -9.23 -12.57
C VAL A 178 0.12 -10.30 -13.08
N PRO A 179 -0.19 -11.62 -13.08
CA PRO A 179 0.68 -12.65 -13.67
C PRO A 179 0.94 -12.51 -15.17
N ASP A 180 0.06 -11.80 -15.90
CA ASP A 180 0.21 -11.59 -17.34
C ASP A 180 1.06 -10.35 -17.68
N MET A 181 1.45 -9.58 -16.66
CA MET A 181 2.35 -8.44 -16.81
C MET A 181 3.81 -8.90 -16.86
N ALA A 182 4.71 -8.07 -17.43
CA ALA A 182 6.12 -8.36 -17.61
C ALA A 182 6.95 -8.32 -16.31
N LEU A 183 6.47 -8.99 -15.24
CA LEU A 183 7.13 -9.02 -13.92
C LEU A 183 8.50 -9.71 -13.95
N ASN A 184 8.71 -10.63 -14.89
CA ASN A 184 10.00 -11.26 -15.11
C ASN A 184 11.10 -10.30 -15.60
N THR A 185 10.72 -9.15 -16.18
CA THR A 185 11.63 -8.08 -16.57
C THR A 185 11.78 -6.99 -15.51
N PHE A 186 10.95 -7.01 -14.47
CA PHE A 186 11.01 -6.03 -13.40
C PHE A 186 12.27 -6.24 -12.54
N LYS A 187 13.08 -5.19 -12.40
CA LYS A 187 14.44 -5.26 -11.81
C LYS A 187 14.49 -4.86 -10.32
N LYS A 188 13.35 -4.52 -9.74
CA LYS A 188 13.28 -4.01 -8.36
C LYS A 188 12.56 -4.98 -7.43
N PRO A 189 12.72 -4.84 -6.10
CA PRO A 189 12.11 -5.73 -5.12
C PRO A 189 10.58 -5.82 -5.22
N VAL A 190 10.04 -7.01 -5.03
CA VAL A 190 8.60 -7.29 -5.00
C VAL A 190 8.23 -8.01 -3.71
N LEU A 191 7.30 -7.45 -2.96
CA LEU A 191 6.63 -8.15 -1.88
C LEU A 191 5.24 -8.58 -2.32
N ILE A 192 4.93 -9.86 -2.23
CA ILE A 192 3.57 -10.39 -2.35
C ILE A 192 3.07 -10.71 -0.94
N VAL A 193 1.89 -10.19 -0.60
CA VAL A 193 1.20 -10.49 0.65
C VAL A 193 -0.17 -11.07 0.33
N HIS A 194 -0.44 -12.27 0.81
CA HIS A 194 -1.69 -12.96 0.50
C HIS A 194 -2.25 -13.67 1.73
N HIS A 195 -3.54 -13.98 1.69
CA HIS A 195 -4.19 -14.78 2.73
C HIS A 195 -4.50 -16.17 2.19
N ASP A 196 -4.16 -17.25 2.93
CA ASP A 196 -4.38 -18.64 2.48
C ASP A 196 -5.85 -19.02 2.35
N LYS A 197 -6.74 -18.26 2.99
CA LYS A 197 -8.21 -18.39 2.90
C LYS A 197 -8.85 -17.32 2.01
N ASP A 198 -8.08 -16.66 1.13
CA ASP A 198 -8.68 -15.77 0.12
C ASP A 198 -9.38 -16.61 -0.93
N GLU A 199 -10.72 -16.64 -0.86
CA GLU A 199 -11.61 -17.36 -1.76
C GLU A 199 -12.27 -16.43 -2.80
N CYS A 200 -11.83 -15.17 -2.89
CA CYS A 200 -12.31 -14.27 -3.93
C CYS A 200 -11.92 -14.82 -5.31
N ARG A 201 -12.90 -14.94 -6.20
CA ARG A 201 -12.77 -15.61 -7.51
C ARG A 201 -11.64 -15.10 -8.40
N VAL A 202 -11.17 -13.86 -8.22
CA VAL A 202 -10.12 -13.25 -9.04
C VAL A 202 -8.76 -13.15 -8.32
N THR A 203 -8.73 -13.48 -7.03
CA THR A 203 -7.53 -13.40 -6.17
C THR A 203 -7.31 -14.68 -5.36
N LYS A 204 -7.97 -15.77 -5.76
CA LYS A 204 -8.01 -17.01 -4.99
C LYS A 204 -6.60 -17.52 -4.66
N PHE A 205 -6.37 -17.87 -3.39
CA PHE A 205 -5.06 -18.34 -2.92
C PHE A 205 -4.47 -19.48 -3.74
N SER A 206 -5.31 -20.43 -4.20
CA SER A 206 -4.87 -21.54 -5.04
C SER A 206 -4.21 -21.11 -6.37
N ASP A 207 -4.46 -19.90 -6.82
CA ASP A 207 -3.88 -19.32 -8.04
C ASP A 207 -2.61 -18.51 -7.80
N LEU A 208 -2.18 -18.32 -6.54
CA LEU A 208 -1.06 -17.45 -6.18
C LEU A 208 0.26 -17.86 -6.86
N SER A 209 0.46 -19.15 -7.10
CA SER A 209 1.63 -19.68 -7.80
C SER A 209 1.78 -19.12 -9.23
N LYS A 210 0.67 -18.73 -9.89
CA LYS A 210 0.69 -18.07 -11.20
C LYS A 210 1.45 -16.74 -11.15
N LEU A 211 1.35 -16.01 -10.03
CA LEU A 211 2.04 -14.75 -9.83
C LEU A 211 3.48 -14.95 -9.34
N SER A 212 3.69 -15.76 -8.31
CA SER A 212 5.01 -15.94 -7.71
C SER A 212 6.02 -16.54 -8.69
N SER A 213 5.59 -17.40 -9.60
CA SER A 213 6.44 -17.97 -10.65
C SER A 213 6.89 -16.97 -11.73
N LYS A 214 6.26 -15.79 -11.79
CA LYS A 214 6.60 -14.74 -12.76
C LYS A 214 7.62 -13.74 -12.24
N LEU A 215 7.98 -13.80 -10.96
CA LEU A 215 8.94 -12.87 -10.39
C LEU A 215 10.35 -13.13 -10.91
N ASN A 216 11.09 -12.05 -11.17
CA ASN A 216 12.50 -12.13 -11.53
C ASN A 216 13.32 -12.68 -10.35
N SER A 217 13.93 -13.86 -10.54
CA SER A 217 14.69 -14.56 -9.49
C SER A 217 15.95 -13.81 -9.02
N ASN A 218 16.42 -12.82 -9.79
CA ASN A 218 17.59 -12.02 -9.43
C ASN A 218 17.26 -10.86 -8.46
N ASN A 219 15.97 -10.64 -8.18
CA ASN A 219 15.54 -9.58 -7.28
C ASN A 219 15.33 -10.07 -5.85
N ARG A 220 15.32 -9.14 -4.91
CA ARG A 220 14.82 -9.39 -3.55
C ARG A 220 13.30 -9.48 -3.57
N ASN A 221 12.80 -10.68 -3.74
CA ASN A 221 11.37 -10.96 -3.73
C ASN A 221 11.02 -11.74 -2.47
N GLU A 222 9.85 -11.46 -1.90
CA GLU A 222 9.31 -12.21 -0.77
C GLU A 222 7.82 -12.46 -0.99
N VAL A 223 7.37 -13.66 -0.59
CA VAL A 223 5.94 -14.02 -0.53
C VAL A 223 5.61 -14.28 0.93
N VAL A 224 4.64 -13.52 1.45
CA VAL A 224 4.18 -13.61 2.84
C VAL A 224 2.73 -14.05 2.84
N ILE A 225 2.44 -15.11 3.58
CA ILE A 225 1.10 -15.69 3.70
C ILE A 225 0.60 -15.49 5.12
N PHE A 226 -0.63 -15.02 5.24
CA PHE A 226 -1.38 -14.93 6.49
C PHE A 226 -2.50 -15.95 6.51
N SER A 227 -2.83 -16.48 7.68
CA SER A 227 -3.84 -17.55 7.88
C SER A 227 -4.90 -17.20 8.92
N GLU A 228 -4.64 -16.15 9.70
CA GLU A 228 -5.49 -15.67 10.80
C GLU A 228 -6.48 -14.63 10.30
N GLY A 229 -7.41 -14.22 11.16
CA GLY A 229 -8.40 -13.22 10.85
C GLY A 229 -9.79 -13.79 10.69
N ILE A 230 -10.71 -12.94 10.24
CA ILE A 230 -12.13 -13.27 10.15
C ILE A 230 -12.71 -12.86 8.79
N THR A 231 -13.79 -13.50 8.39
CA THR A 231 -14.52 -13.17 7.17
C THR A 231 -15.92 -12.69 7.50
N GLN A 232 -16.35 -11.60 6.85
CA GLN A 232 -17.71 -11.08 6.92
C GLN A 232 -18.18 -10.75 5.49
N GLY A 233 -19.32 -11.31 5.10
CA GLY A 233 -19.91 -11.09 3.79
C GLY A 233 -19.25 -11.89 2.66
N ASP A 234 -19.32 -11.36 1.44
CA ASP A 234 -18.78 -11.99 0.24
C ASP A 234 -17.25 -12.06 0.27
N ALA A 235 -16.69 -13.14 -0.29
CA ALA A 235 -15.26 -13.41 -0.27
C ALA A 235 -14.40 -12.32 -0.92
N CYS A 236 -14.93 -11.56 -1.90
CA CYS A 236 -14.21 -10.46 -2.56
C CYS A 236 -14.36 -9.10 -1.87
N GLN A 237 -15.10 -9.05 -0.74
CA GLN A 237 -15.30 -7.80 -0.02
C GLN A 237 -14.16 -7.50 0.96
N ALA A 238 -14.00 -6.23 1.26
CA ALA A 238 -12.89 -5.73 2.08
C ALA A 238 -12.88 -6.27 3.52
N MET A 239 -14.03 -6.70 4.07
CA MET A 239 -14.17 -7.24 5.43
C MET A 239 -14.11 -8.79 5.46
N SER A 240 -13.55 -9.41 4.42
CA SER A 240 -13.26 -10.84 4.37
C SER A 240 -11.74 -11.09 4.54
N HIS A 241 -11.32 -12.35 4.41
CA HIS A 241 -9.91 -12.72 4.34
C HIS A 241 -9.17 -12.02 3.18
N HIS A 242 -9.87 -11.74 2.07
CA HIS A 242 -9.38 -10.93 0.96
C HIS A 242 -8.88 -9.54 1.40
N GLY A 243 -9.51 -8.94 2.40
CA GLY A 243 -9.11 -7.64 2.96
C GLY A 243 -8.33 -7.74 4.27
N PHE A 244 -7.85 -8.92 4.67
CA PHE A 244 -7.09 -9.13 5.92
C PHE A 244 -7.85 -8.67 7.18
N ASN A 245 -9.17 -8.87 7.20
CA ASN A 245 -10.02 -8.41 8.29
C ASN A 245 -9.65 -9.09 9.62
N GLY A 246 -9.41 -8.28 10.66
CA GLY A 246 -9.02 -8.71 12.02
C GLY A 246 -7.53 -8.95 12.22
N ILE A 247 -6.69 -8.77 11.18
CA ILE A 247 -5.22 -8.90 11.25
C ILE A 247 -4.50 -7.71 10.62
N GLU A 248 -5.18 -6.57 10.50
CA GLU A 248 -4.67 -5.37 9.84
C GLU A 248 -3.31 -4.93 10.37
N GLN A 249 -3.16 -4.87 11.69
CA GLN A 249 -1.91 -4.43 12.34
C GLN A 249 -0.73 -5.34 11.98
N GLN A 250 -0.93 -6.67 11.99
CA GLN A 250 0.13 -7.63 11.67
C GLN A 250 0.56 -7.52 10.21
N VAL A 251 -0.42 -7.41 9.29
CA VAL A 251 -0.15 -7.29 7.85
C VAL A 251 0.58 -5.99 7.54
N VAL A 252 0.11 -4.86 8.08
CA VAL A 252 0.74 -3.55 7.86
C VAL A 252 2.15 -3.52 8.45
N SER A 253 2.34 -4.03 9.68
CA SER A 253 3.66 -4.10 10.31
C SER A 253 4.65 -4.89 9.46
N LYS A 254 4.23 -6.05 8.93
CA LYS A 254 5.10 -6.87 8.05
C LYS A 254 5.47 -6.13 6.76
N ILE A 255 4.51 -5.40 6.15
CA ILE A 255 4.77 -4.60 4.94
C ILE A 255 5.77 -3.49 5.25
N VAL A 256 5.55 -2.71 6.30
CA VAL A 256 6.42 -1.59 6.67
C VAL A 256 7.82 -2.06 7.02
N ASP A 257 7.94 -3.13 7.82
CA ASP A 257 9.24 -3.73 8.17
C ASP A 257 10.03 -4.15 6.93
N TRP A 258 9.35 -4.75 5.96
CA TRP A 258 9.98 -5.17 4.71
C TRP A 258 10.41 -3.99 3.85
N VAL A 259 9.55 -2.99 3.70
CA VAL A 259 9.81 -1.75 2.95
C VAL A 259 11.02 -1.00 3.51
N ILE A 260 11.14 -0.88 4.83
CA ILE A 260 12.23 -0.14 5.47
C ILE A 260 13.58 -0.89 5.36
N LYS A 261 13.56 -2.22 5.27
CA LYS A 261 14.76 -3.05 5.17
C LYS A 261 15.31 -3.16 3.74
N ASN A 262 14.52 -2.86 2.72
CA ASN A 262 14.87 -3.03 1.30
C ASN A 262 14.99 -1.70 0.56
#